data_9159dee715662a17679ef914d86b37f2
#
_entry.id   9159dee715662a17679ef914d86b37f2
#
_cell.length_a   1.000
_cell.length_b   1.000
_cell.length_c   1.000
_cell.angle_alpha   90.00
_cell.angle_beta   90.00
_cell.angle_gamma   90.00
#
_symmetry.space_group_name_H-M   'P 1'
#
loop_
_entity.id
_entity.type
_entity.pdbx_description
1 polymer ?
#
loop_
_entity_poly.entity_id
_entity_poly.type
_entity_poly.pdbx_seq_one_letter_code
_entity_poly.pdbx_strand_id
1 'polypeptide(L)'
;MQKRKIMTILSVVLLIVALFLIENSTHFLRRIIDDAFYDNYHHYLRCDELPSLEEVKDKVTDHQSTIDMIKNLDVNSVYLQVDSTSCPGKGSIVISYPSNAIRKQVEDILGGMTFYGIPIT
;
A
#
# COMPACT_ATOMS: atom_id res chain seq x y z
N MET A 1 -11.76 11.09 -46.30
CA MET A 1 -10.59 10.61 -45.57
C MET A 1 -10.18 11.53 -44.40
N GLN A 2 -10.11 12.81 -44.59
CA GLN A 2 -9.68 13.76 -43.57
C GLN A 2 -10.64 13.80 -42.36
N LYS A 3 -11.94 13.82 -42.55
CA LYS A 3 -12.95 13.79 -41.46
C LYS A 3 -12.86 12.53 -40.60
N ARG A 4 -12.61 11.36 -41.20
CA ARG A 4 -12.43 10.10 -40.44
C ARG A 4 -11.18 10.13 -39.55
N LYS A 5 -10.06 10.66 -40.06
CA LYS A 5 -8.83 10.81 -39.30
C LYS A 5 -9.01 11.76 -38.11
N ILE A 6 -9.72 12.88 -38.33
CA ILE A 6 -10.01 13.85 -37.26
C ILE A 6 -10.91 13.22 -36.20
N MET A 7 -11.94 12.49 -36.58
CA MET A 7 -12.82 11.78 -35.60
C MET A 7 -12.04 10.74 -34.80
N THR A 8 -11.15 9.99 -35.43
CA THR A 8 -10.32 9.00 -34.72
C THR A 8 -9.39 9.66 -33.72
N ILE A 9 -8.73 10.75 -34.11
CA ILE A 9 -7.85 11.52 -33.22
C ILE A 9 -8.66 12.08 -32.04
N LEU A 10 -9.82 12.64 -32.30
CA LEU A 10 -10.69 13.20 -31.26
C LEU A 10 -11.15 12.12 -30.27
N SER A 11 -11.52 10.93 -30.77
CA SER A 11 -11.88 9.80 -29.90
C SER A 11 -10.74 9.32 -29.04
N VAL A 12 -9.52 9.26 -29.57
CA VAL A 12 -8.32 8.87 -28.81
C VAL A 12 -8.01 9.89 -27.72
N VAL A 13 -8.07 11.19 -28.06
CA VAL A 13 -7.85 12.25 -27.07
C VAL A 13 -8.88 12.21 -25.95
N LEU A 14 -10.16 12.02 -26.30
CA LEU A 14 -11.24 11.87 -25.30
C LEU A 14 -11.01 10.68 -24.37
N LEU A 15 -10.58 9.54 -24.92
CA LEU A 15 -10.26 8.36 -24.14
C LEU A 15 -9.10 8.60 -23.16
N ILE A 16 -8.04 9.26 -23.62
CA ILE A 16 -6.89 9.60 -22.78
C ILE A 16 -7.30 10.55 -21.64
N VAL A 17 -8.11 11.56 -21.95
CA VAL A 17 -8.62 12.50 -20.93
C VAL A 17 -9.52 11.76 -19.91
N ALA A 18 -10.38 10.88 -20.36
CA ALA A 18 -11.24 10.08 -19.48
C ALA A 18 -10.40 9.17 -18.55
N LEU A 19 -9.39 8.49 -19.08
CA LEU A 19 -8.46 7.67 -18.29
C LEU A 19 -7.70 8.52 -17.26
N PHE A 20 -7.25 9.69 -17.65
CA PHE A 20 -6.55 10.61 -16.74
C PHE A 20 -7.45 11.09 -15.59
N LEU A 21 -8.72 11.43 -15.88
CA LEU A 21 -9.69 11.83 -14.86
C LEU A 21 -10.02 10.69 -13.90
N ILE A 22 -10.19 9.48 -14.41
CA ILE A 22 -10.43 8.28 -13.58
C ILE A 22 -9.22 8.03 -12.68
N GLU A 23 -8.02 8.08 -13.22
CA GLU A 23 -6.80 7.87 -12.45
C GLU A 23 -6.63 8.92 -11.35
N ASN A 24 -6.91 10.18 -11.67
CA ASN A 24 -6.78 11.27 -10.69
C ASN A 24 -7.80 11.18 -9.54
N SER A 25 -8.96 10.56 -9.77
CA SER A 25 -10.00 10.39 -8.75
C SER A 25 -9.91 9.07 -7.98
N THR A 26 -9.47 7.98 -8.62
CA THR A 26 -9.50 6.63 -8.04
C THR A 26 -8.14 6.02 -7.77
N HIS A 27 -7.07 6.56 -8.38
CA HIS A 27 -5.72 5.98 -8.37
C HIS A 27 -5.68 4.49 -8.79
N PHE A 28 -6.60 4.11 -9.67
CA PHE A 28 -6.82 2.71 -10.04
C PHE A 28 -5.60 2.08 -10.72
N LEU A 29 -5.02 2.79 -11.71
CA LEU A 29 -3.83 2.30 -12.43
C LEU A 29 -2.61 2.23 -11.51
N ARG A 30 -2.44 3.20 -10.62
CA ARG A 30 -1.36 3.19 -9.64
C ARG A 30 -1.50 2.02 -8.68
N ARG A 31 -2.70 1.72 -8.18
CA ARG A 31 -2.95 0.55 -7.34
C ARG A 31 -2.52 -0.73 -8.03
N ILE A 32 -2.91 -0.94 -9.29
CA ILE A 32 -2.53 -2.13 -10.06
C ILE A 32 -1.01 -2.22 -10.22
N ILE A 33 -0.36 -1.11 -10.54
CA ILE A 33 1.10 -1.07 -10.71
C ILE A 33 1.80 -1.34 -9.37
N ASP A 34 1.36 -0.70 -8.30
CA ASP A 34 1.94 -0.88 -6.97
C ASP A 34 1.76 -2.31 -6.47
N ASP A 35 0.58 -2.91 -6.66
CA ASP A 35 0.33 -4.30 -6.30
C ASP A 35 1.19 -5.28 -7.12
N ALA A 36 1.39 -5.00 -8.40
CA ALA A 36 2.15 -5.88 -9.29
C ALA A 36 3.68 -5.77 -9.12
N PHE A 37 4.18 -4.56 -8.86
CA PHE A 37 5.62 -4.28 -8.87
C PHE A 37 6.20 -3.96 -7.49
N TYR A 38 5.41 -3.36 -6.61
CA TYR A 38 5.86 -2.88 -5.29
C TYR A 38 5.24 -3.64 -4.12
N ASP A 39 4.31 -4.54 -4.38
CA ASP A 39 3.64 -5.34 -3.36
C ASP A 39 2.98 -4.51 -2.23
N ASN A 40 2.47 -3.35 -2.57
CA ASN A 40 1.90 -2.42 -1.60
C ASN A 40 0.36 -2.44 -1.65
N TYR A 41 -0.25 -3.25 -0.79
CA TYR A 41 -1.70 -3.51 -0.80
C TYR A 41 -2.54 -2.38 -0.21
N HIS A 42 -1.97 -1.54 0.63
CA HIS A 42 -2.70 -0.49 1.35
C HIS A 42 -2.20 0.92 1.07
N HIS A 43 -1.50 1.10 -0.05
CA HIS A 43 -0.81 2.33 -0.41
C HIS A 43 -1.70 3.58 -0.48
N TYR A 44 -2.98 3.43 -0.82
CA TYR A 44 -3.92 4.53 -1.04
C TYR A 44 -5.10 4.52 -0.07
N LEU A 45 -4.93 4.01 1.12
CA LEU A 45 -5.93 4.17 2.17
C LEU A 45 -6.08 5.64 2.54
N ARG A 46 -7.33 6.07 2.69
CA ARG A 46 -7.65 7.41 3.14
C ARG A 46 -7.39 7.55 4.64
N CYS A 47 -7.14 8.78 5.09
CA CYS A 47 -6.87 9.00 6.51
C CYS A 47 -8.02 8.58 7.44
N ASP A 48 -9.26 8.67 6.97
CA ASP A 48 -10.44 8.21 7.72
C ASP A 48 -10.58 6.67 7.79
N GLU A 49 -9.91 5.94 6.90
CA GLU A 49 -9.85 4.48 6.89
C GLU A 49 -8.74 3.91 7.79
N LEU A 50 -7.84 4.74 8.26
CA LEU A 50 -6.74 4.34 9.13
C LEU A 50 -7.18 4.30 10.59
N PRO A 51 -6.63 3.36 11.40
CA PRO A 51 -6.83 3.35 12.84
C PRO A 51 -6.18 4.55 13.51
N SER A 52 -6.56 4.83 14.75
CA SER A 52 -5.90 5.84 15.55
C SER A 52 -4.44 5.46 15.85
N LEU A 53 -3.58 6.46 15.99
CA LEU A 53 -2.18 6.22 16.32
C LEU A 53 -2.02 5.49 17.67
N GLU A 54 -2.91 5.76 18.62
CA GLU A 54 -2.92 5.08 19.93
C GLU A 54 -3.21 3.59 19.76
N GLU A 55 -4.24 3.24 18.99
CA GLU A 55 -4.56 1.84 18.68
C GLU A 55 -3.39 1.10 18.01
N VAL A 56 -2.70 1.75 17.07
CA VAL A 56 -1.52 1.16 16.42
C VAL A 56 -0.40 0.91 17.43
N LYS A 57 -0.13 1.86 18.31
CA LYS A 57 0.89 1.73 19.37
C LYS A 57 0.57 0.62 20.35
N ASP A 58 -0.68 0.50 20.75
CA ASP A 58 -1.13 -0.57 21.65
C ASP A 58 -0.94 -1.95 21.02
N LYS A 59 -1.33 -2.11 19.74
CA LYS A 59 -1.12 -3.36 19.00
C LYS A 59 0.36 -3.71 18.85
N VAL A 60 1.21 -2.74 18.59
CA VAL A 60 2.66 -2.93 18.50
C VAL A 60 3.23 -3.38 19.84
N THR A 61 2.79 -2.77 20.94
CA THR A 61 3.24 -3.14 22.29
C THR A 61 2.77 -4.53 22.69
N ASP A 62 1.52 -4.88 22.40
CA ASP A 62 0.92 -6.18 22.74
C ASP A 62 1.53 -7.34 21.95
N HIS A 63 2.05 -7.07 20.76
CA HIS A 63 2.58 -8.07 19.82
C HIS A 63 4.08 -7.91 19.53
N GLN A 64 4.85 -7.47 20.52
CA GLN A 64 6.29 -7.23 20.36
C GLN A 64 7.05 -8.50 19.94
N SER A 65 6.64 -9.67 20.42
CA SER A 65 7.25 -10.94 20.02
C SER A 65 7.09 -11.25 18.53
N THR A 66 5.93 -10.91 17.96
CA THR A 66 5.69 -11.04 16.50
C THR A 66 6.57 -10.09 15.71
N ILE A 67 6.75 -8.87 16.19
CA ILE A 67 7.66 -7.89 15.57
C ILE A 67 9.10 -8.40 15.57
N ASP A 68 9.55 -8.98 16.67
CA ASP A 68 10.89 -9.55 16.79
C ASP A 68 11.08 -10.73 15.83
N MET A 69 10.06 -11.59 15.66
CA MET A 69 10.09 -12.67 14.67
C MET A 69 10.23 -12.13 13.25
N ILE A 70 9.49 -11.09 12.89
CA ILE A 70 9.56 -10.47 11.57
C ILE A 70 10.94 -9.84 11.32
N LYS A 71 11.45 -9.07 12.26
CA LYS A 71 12.78 -8.44 12.15
C LYS A 71 13.91 -9.45 12.05
N ASN A 72 13.77 -10.61 12.69
CA ASN A 72 14.76 -11.68 12.67
C ASN A 72 14.77 -12.50 11.37
N LEU A 73 13.83 -12.30 10.46
CA LEU A 73 13.88 -12.93 9.13
C LEU A 73 15.10 -12.50 8.34
N ASP A 74 15.46 -11.23 8.42
CA ASP A 74 16.73 -10.67 7.93
C ASP A 74 17.04 -9.40 8.70
N VAL A 75 17.91 -9.52 9.69
CA VAL A 75 18.23 -8.45 10.65
C VAL A 75 18.73 -7.16 10.00
N ASN A 76 19.36 -7.27 8.82
CA ASN A 76 19.95 -6.12 8.13
C ASN A 76 19.01 -5.48 7.09
N SER A 77 17.97 -6.19 6.67
CA SER A 77 17.18 -5.80 5.50
C SER A 77 15.68 -5.72 5.77
N VAL A 78 15.19 -6.27 6.87
CA VAL A 78 13.78 -6.20 7.26
C VAL A 78 13.60 -5.12 8.32
N TYR A 79 12.76 -4.15 8.01
CA TYR A 79 12.42 -3.05 8.91
C TYR A 79 10.92 -2.98 9.11
N LEU A 80 10.50 -2.78 10.34
CA LEU A 80 9.12 -2.51 10.70
C LEU A 80 9.05 -1.21 11.50
N GLN A 81 8.21 -0.31 11.08
CA GLN A 81 7.98 0.97 11.75
C GLN A 81 6.52 1.40 11.71
N VAL A 82 6.13 2.22 12.66
CA VAL A 82 4.82 2.88 12.67
C VAL A 82 4.92 4.17 11.88
N ASP A 83 4.07 4.32 10.86
CA ASP A 83 3.88 5.60 10.17
C ASP A 83 2.84 6.43 10.92
N SER A 84 3.27 7.56 11.45
CA SER A 84 2.42 8.53 12.15
C SER A 84 2.40 9.90 11.48
N THR A 85 3.08 10.06 10.36
CA THR A 85 3.30 11.34 9.69
C THR A 85 2.36 11.60 8.53
N SER A 86 1.93 10.55 7.82
CA SER A 86 1.09 10.67 6.63
C SER A 86 -0.30 11.22 6.93
N CYS A 87 -0.88 10.83 8.08
CA CYS A 87 -2.20 11.28 8.52
C CYS A 87 -2.16 11.67 10.00
N PRO A 88 -2.39 12.95 10.36
CA PRO A 88 -2.35 13.39 11.76
C PRO A 88 -3.32 12.62 12.66
N GLY A 89 -2.81 12.10 13.79
CA GLY A 89 -3.60 11.32 14.76
C GLY A 89 -3.98 9.91 14.31
N LYS A 90 -3.53 9.49 13.13
CA LYS A 90 -3.73 8.17 12.56
C LYS A 90 -2.40 7.45 12.39
N GLY A 91 -2.45 6.13 12.23
CA GLY A 91 -1.25 5.34 12.04
C GLY A 91 -1.45 4.13 11.15
N SER A 92 -0.35 3.67 10.59
CA SER A 92 -0.25 2.40 9.88
C SER A 92 1.11 1.77 10.18
N ILE A 93 1.30 0.53 9.76
CA ILE A 93 2.57 -0.16 9.92
C ILE A 93 3.23 -0.27 8.55
N VAL A 94 4.50 0.13 8.48
CA VAL A 94 5.33 -0.03 7.29
C VAL A 94 6.32 -1.16 7.53
N ILE A 95 6.33 -2.14 6.64
CA ILE A 95 7.30 -3.23 6.64
C ILE A 95 8.09 -3.17 5.34
N SER A 96 9.40 -3.01 5.45
CA SER A 96 10.32 -3.07 4.33
C SER A 96 11.04 -4.41 4.32
N TYR A 97 11.12 -5.04 3.16
CA TYR A 97 11.74 -6.35 2.98
C TYR A 97 12.50 -6.42 1.64
N PRO A 98 13.55 -7.27 1.54
CA PRO A 98 14.42 -7.29 0.35
C PRO A 98 13.88 -8.14 -0.81
N SER A 99 12.92 -9.04 -0.57
CA SER A 99 12.46 -9.99 -1.58
C SER A 99 11.04 -10.51 -1.33
N ASN A 100 10.41 -11.04 -2.37
CA ASN A 100 9.11 -11.72 -2.27
C ASN A 100 9.13 -12.96 -1.36
N ALA A 101 10.26 -13.64 -1.25
CA ALA A 101 10.41 -14.78 -0.35
C ALA A 101 10.28 -14.36 1.11
N ILE A 102 10.91 -13.26 1.50
CA ILE A 102 10.78 -12.68 2.84
C ILE A 102 9.36 -12.16 3.06
N ARG A 103 8.75 -11.50 2.07
CA ARG A 103 7.35 -11.08 2.13
C ARG A 103 6.41 -12.23 2.50
N LYS A 104 6.52 -13.37 1.83
CA LYS A 104 5.70 -14.55 2.12
C LYS A 104 5.90 -15.05 3.54
N GLN A 105 7.12 -15.02 4.05
CA GLN A 105 7.41 -15.38 5.44
C GLN A 105 6.77 -14.40 6.43
N VAL A 106 6.75 -13.11 6.12
CA VAL A 106 6.03 -12.10 6.93
C VAL A 106 4.52 -12.37 6.92
N GLU A 107 3.95 -12.65 5.76
CA GLU A 107 2.52 -12.97 5.63
C GLU A 107 2.17 -14.26 6.41
N ASP A 108 3.02 -15.27 6.38
CA ASP A 108 2.84 -16.52 7.14
C ASP A 108 2.88 -16.28 8.65
N ILE A 109 3.79 -15.43 9.13
CA ILE A 109 3.86 -15.05 10.56
C ILE A 109 2.61 -14.30 11.00
N LEU A 110 2.11 -13.37 10.17
CA LEU A 110 0.94 -12.55 10.47
C LEU A 110 -0.40 -13.26 10.23
N GLY A 111 -0.40 -14.34 9.44
CA GLY A 111 -1.61 -15.01 8.99
C GLY A 111 -2.42 -14.22 7.95
N GLY A 112 -1.83 -13.22 7.31
CA GLY A 112 -2.47 -12.37 6.32
C GLY A 112 -1.68 -11.09 6.03
N MET A 113 -2.36 -10.08 5.46
CA MET A 113 -1.76 -8.83 5.01
C MET A 113 -2.00 -7.65 5.97
N THR A 114 -2.41 -7.93 7.19
CA THR A 114 -2.58 -6.93 8.25
C THR A 114 -1.79 -7.33 9.49
N PHE A 115 -1.35 -6.35 10.26
CA PHE A 115 -0.76 -6.57 11.57
C PHE A 115 -1.87 -6.50 12.63
N TYR A 116 -2.50 -7.66 12.91
CA TYR A 116 -3.62 -7.77 13.86
C TYR A 116 -4.75 -6.75 13.60
N GLY A 117 -5.12 -6.59 12.33
CA GLY A 117 -6.13 -5.65 11.88
C GLY A 117 -5.59 -4.25 11.49
N ILE A 118 -4.34 -3.95 11.80
CA ILE A 118 -3.70 -2.68 11.38
C ILE A 118 -3.21 -2.82 9.94
N PRO A 119 -3.55 -1.86 9.03
CA PRO A 119 -3.08 -1.88 7.65
C PRO A 119 -1.56 -1.80 7.56
N ILE A 120 -0.98 -2.60 6.68
CA ILE A 120 0.44 -2.55 6.30
C ILE A 120 0.56 -1.76 5.01
N THR A 121 1.34 -0.71 5.01
CA THR A 121 1.57 0.17 3.85
C THR A 121 3.00 0.11 3.35
#